data_4972ebbadee06fd0737c9e096e8eb317
#
_entry.id   4972ebbadee06fd0737c9e096e8eb317
#
_cell.length_a   1.000
_cell.length_b   1.000
_cell.length_c   1.000
_cell.angle_alpha   90.00
_cell.angle_beta   90.00
_cell.angle_gamma   90.00
#
_symmetry.space_group_name_H-M   'P 1'
#
loop_
_entity.id
_entity.type
_entity.pdbx_description
1 polymer ?
#
loop_
_entity_poly.entity_id
_entity_poly.type
_entity_poly.pdbx_seq_one_letter_code
_entity_poly.pdbx_strand_id
1 'polypeptide(L)'
;MIQPFPIILASNSPRRKQLLEMIDIDFEVKPSNVYEDFNLDLSPENFVQHYAREKSLDIANKNHDHFVIGADTVVVYNQKILGKPKNIDDSFNMLKSLSGQTHSVYTGVSINKIDEGISETFFEQTHVTFNKLTDEDISYYIETYKPLDKAGSYGIQDWFAVCVNRIEGCFYNVMGFPLAAFYSHYKKYIK
;
A
#
# COMPACT_ATOMS: atom_id res chain seq x y z
N MET A 1 -7.72 -17.70 16.92
CA MET A 1 -7.70 -16.40 17.67
C MET A 1 -9.14 -15.93 17.75
N ILE A 2 -9.66 -15.50 18.91
CA ILE A 2 -11.03 -14.97 18.97
C ILE A 2 -10.95 -13.52 18.47
N GLN A 3 -11.57 -13.26 17.33
CA GLN A 3 -11.72 -11.92 16.79
C GLN A 3 -12.93 -11.27 17.47
N PRO A 4 -12.70 -10.26 18.33
CA PRO A 4 -13.78 -9.74 19.19
C PRO A 4 -14.76 -8.82 18.45
N PHE A 5 -14.38 -8.35 17.24
CA PHE A 5 -15.16 -7.38 16.47
C PHE A 5 -15.18 -7.74 14.99
N PRO A 6 -16.23 -7.39 14.25
CA PRO A 6 -16.23 -7.48 12.80
C PRO A 6 -15.24 -6.49 12.21
N ILE A 7 -14.56 -6.88 11.14
CA ILE A 7 -13.53 -6.07 10.48
C ILE A 7 -13.93 -5.75 9.06
N ILE A 8 -13.63 -4.53 8.62
CA ILE A 8 -13.79 -4.08 7.24
C ILE A 8 -12.44 -3.62 6.70
N LEU A 9 -12.07 -4.11 5.52
CA LEU A 9 -10.97 -3.56 4.72
C LEU A 9 -11.52 -2.50 3.76
N ALA A 10 -11.16 -1.23 4.00
CA ALA A 10 -11.56 -0.09 3.18
C ALA A 10 -10.67 0.05 1.92
N SER A 11 -10.53 -1.03 1.14
CA SER A 11 -9.64 -1.05 -0.02
C SER A 11 -10.08 -2.06 -1.08
N ASN A 12 -9.97 -1.67 -2.36
CA ASN A 12 -10.15 -2.56 -3.51
C ASN A 12 -8.88 -3.37 -3.87
N SER A 13 -7.77 -3.17 -3.18
CA SER A 13 -6.51 -3.83 -3.52
C SER A 13 -6.57 -5.34 -3.27
N PRO A 14 -6.46 -6.18 -4.30
CA PRO A 14 -6.43 -7.63 -4.12
C PRO A 14 -5.22 -8.08 -3.31
N ARG A 15 -4.11 -7.34 -3.37
CA ARG A 15 -2.90 -7.61 -2.60
C ARG A 15 -3.11 -7.43 -1.10
N ARG A 16 -3.79 -6.34 -0.69
CA ARG A 16 -4.12 -6.10 0.73
C ARG A 16 -5.06 -7.15 1.27
N LYS A 17 -6.06 -7.55 0.46
CA LYS A 17 -6.96 -8.65 0.79
C LYS A 17 -6.17 -9.93 1.05
N GLN A 18 -5.32 -10.34 0.11
CA GLN A 18 -4.48 -11.52 0.21
C GLN A 18 -3.58 -11.49 1.46
N LEU A 19 -3.00 -10.33 1.79
CA LEU A 19 -2.12 -10.19 2.95
C LEU A 19 -2.87 -10.33 4.28
N LEU A 20 -4.08 -9.79 4.39
CA LEU A 20 -4.91 -9.97 5.59
C LEU A 20 -5.39 -11.43 5.74
N GLU A 21 -5.71 -12.10 4.64
CA GLU A 21 -6.07 -13.53 4.64
C GLU A 21 -4.92 -14.42 5.17
N MET A 22 -3.65 -14.02 4.96
CA MET A 22 -2.48 -14.76 5.45
C MET A 22 -2.37 -14.84 6.98
N ILE A 23 -3.06 -13.99 7.72
CA ILE A 23 -3.00 -13.93 9.19
C ILE A 23 -4.32 -14.34 9.84
N ASP A 24 -5.14 -15.08 9.11
CA ASP A 24 -6.40 -15.68 9.59
C ASP A 24 -7.36 -14.65 10.22
N ILE A 25 -7.46 -13.46 9.62
CA ILE A 25 -8.43 -12.43 9.99
C ILE A 25 -9.63 -12.53 9.05
N ASP A 26 -10.82 -12.70 9.62
CA ASP A 26 -12.08 -12.61 8.89
C ASP A 26 -12.48 -11.14 8.70
N PHE A 27 -12.76 -10.72 7.47
CA PHE A 27 -13.11 -9.34 7.16
C PHE A 27 -14.02 -9.22 5.94
N GLU A 28 -14.78 -8.14 5.90
CA GLU A 28 -15.51 -7.70 4.72
C GLU A 28 -14.66 -6.71 3.91
N VAL A 29 -14.88 -6.65 2.61
CA VAL A 29 -14.28 -5.63 1.73
C VAL A 29 -15.33 -4.59 1.39
N LYS A 30 -15.13 -3.34 1.84
CA LYS A 30 -15.96 -2.18 1.49
C LYS A 30 -15.05 -1.05 1.03
N PRO A 31 -14.82 -0.87 -0.28
CA PRO A 31 -13.89 0.13 -0.79
C PRO A 31 -14.32 1.55 -0.44
N SER A 32 -13.34 2.38 -0.10
CA SER A 32 -13.52 3.82 0.02
C SER A 32 -13.51 4.49 -1.36
N ASN A 33 -14.25 5.60 -1.49
CA ASN A 33 -14.28 6.47 -2.68
C ASN A 33 -13.41 7.73 -2.51
N VAL A 34 -12.53 7.78 -1.54
CA VAL A 34 -11.62 8.91 -1.30
C VAL A 34 -10.70 9.10 -2.50
N TYR A 35 -10.67 10.32 -3.02
CA TYR A 35 -9.77 10.75 -4.09
C TYR A 35 -8.43 11.19 -3.50
N GLU A 36 -7.32 10.75 -4.09
CA GLU A 36 -5.97 11.11 -3.67
C GLU A 36 -5.47 12.32 -4.47
N ASP A 37 -5.33 13.47 -3.80
CA ASP A 37 -4.75 14.68 -4.42
C ASP A 37 -3.23 14.72 -4.19
N PHE A 38 -2.47 14.44 -5.23
CA PHE A 38 -1.00 14.44 -5.20
C PHE A 38 -0.39 15.86 -5.18
N ASN A 39 -1.21 16.93 -5.23
CA ASN A 39 -0.73 18.31 -5.12
C ASN A 39 -0.67 18.80 -3.66
N LEU A 40 -1.12 18.01 -2.70
CA LEU A 40 -0.97 18.36 -1.28
C LEU A 40 0.52 18.44 -0.91
N ASP A 41 0.89 19.54 -0.25
CA ASP A 41 2.25 19.74 0.28
C ASP A 41 2.44 18.92 1.57
N LEU A 42 2.53 17.61 1.41
CA LEU A 42 2.75 16.65 2.49
C LEU A 42 4.02 15.85 2.24
N SER A 43 4.77 15.58 3.31
CA SER A 43 5.84 14.58 3.23
C SER A 43 5.26 13.19 2.90
N PRO A 44 6.04 12.27 2.29
CA PRO A 44 5.54 10.94 1.93
C PRO A 44 4.89 10.18 3.10
N GLU A 45 5.47 10.26 4.29
CA GLU A 45 4.95 9.66 5.52
C GLU A 45 3.57 10.24 5.89
N ASN A 46 3.44 11.56 5.82
CA ASN A 46 2.19 12.25 6.14
C ASN A 46 1.14 12.00 5.06
N PHE A 47 1.56 11.93 3.79
CA PHE A 47 0.67 11.63 2.66
C PHE A 47 -0.01 10.27 2.83
N VAL A 48 0.77 9.20 3.04
CA VAL A 48 0.20 7.86 3.17
C VAL A 48 -0.64 7.69 4.43
N GLN A 49 -0.26 8.34 5.54
CA GLN A 49 -1.05 8.33 6.77
C GLN A 49 -2.37 9.09 6.60
N HIS A 50 -2.32 10.26 5.97
CA HIS A 50 -3.51 11.06 5.66
C HIS A 50 -4.53 10.24 4.87
N TYR A 51 -4.13 9.66 3.73
CA TYR A 51 -5.06 8.92 2.89
C TYR A 51 -5.47 7.57 3.47
N ALA A 52 -4.61 6.90 4.23
CA ALA A 52 -5.00 5.70 4.97
C ALA A 52 -6.12 6.03 5.96
N ARG A 53 -6.01 7.15 6.68
CA ARG A 53 -7.01 7.61 7.64
C ARG A 53 -8.31 8.03 6.95
N GLU A 54 -8.24 8.85 5.92
CA GLU A 54 -9.43 9.29 5.17
C GLU A 54 -10.21 8.09 4.61
N LYS A 55 -9.52 7.12 4.00
CA LYS A 55 -10.14 5.89 3.49
C LYS A 55 -10.81 5.07 4.59
N SER A 56 -10.17 4.95 5.72
CA SER A 56 -10.74 4.23 6.86
C SER A 56 -11.96 4.96 7.41
N LEU A 57 -11.89 6.28 7.62
CA LEU A 57 -12.98 7.07 8.18
C LEU A 57 -14.20 7.17 7.25
N ASP A 58 -14.02 7.23 5.92
CA ASP A 58 -15.14 7.20 4.95
C ASP A 58 -16.04 5.96 5.18
N ILE A 59 -15.46 4.84 5.52
CA ILE A 59 -16.20 3.60 5.78
C ILE A 59 -16.61 3.48 7.26
N ALA A 60 -15.75 3.86 8.20
CA ALA A 60 -16.02 3.75 9.63
C ALA A 60 -17.22 4.59 10.07
N ASN A 61 -17.40 5.79 9.50
CA ASN A 61 -18.55 6.65 9.76
C ASN A 61 -19.90 6.05 9.34
N LYS A 62 -19.90 4.96 8.61
CA LYS A 62 -21.10 4.21 8.18
C LYS A 62 -21.21 2.83 8.85
N ASN A 63 -20.17 2.42 9.63
CA ASN A 63 -20.04 1.10 10.25
C ASN A 63 -19.37 1.25 11.63
N HIS A 64 -20.06 1.90 12.57
CA HIS A 64 -19.49 2.37 13.84
C HIS A 64 -18.99 1.24 14.74
N ASP A 65 -19.63 0.09 14.67
CA ASP A 65 -19.34 -1.12 15.46
C ASP A 65 -18.19 -1.98 14.88
N HIS A 66 -17.68 -1.63 13.70
CA HIS A 66 -16.61 -2.39 13.02
C HIS A 66 -15.23 -1.76 13.23
N PHE A 67 -14.21 -2.62 13.30
CA PHE A 67 -12.84 -2.19 13.02
C PHE A 67 -12.66 -1.97 11.53
N VAL A 68 -12.40 -0.73 11.13
CA VAL A 68 -12.19 -0.39 9.73
C VAL A 68 -10.72 -0.12 9.47
N ILE A 69 -10.14 -0.87 8.55
CA ILE A 69 -8.74 -0.80 8.15
C ILE A 69 -8.65 -0.07 6.82
N GLY A 70 -8.01 1.09 6.81
CA GLY A 70 -7.61 1.82 5.62
C GLY A 70 -6.11 1.71 5.39
N ALA A 71 -5.68 1.77 4.13
CA ALA A 71 -4.26 1.82 3.80
C ALA A 71 -4.01 2.62 2.52
N ASP A 72 -2.84 3.23 2.46
CA ASP A 72 -2.35 3.92 1.27
C ASP A 72 -0.87 3.62 1.03
N THR A 73 -0.45 3.58 -0.25
CA THR A 73 0.93 3.21 -0.61
C THR A 73 1.44 4.08 -1.75
N VAL A 74 2.63 4.64 -1.57
CA VAL A 74 3.33 5.39 -2.60
C VAL A 74 4.78 4.92 -2.74
N VAL A 75 5.32 5.08 -3.94
CA VAL A 75 6.74 4.97 -4.24
C VAL A 75 7.35 6.36 -4.24
N VAL A 76 8.55 6.52 -3.69
CA VAL A 76 9.26 7.80 -3.64
C VAL A 76 10.65 7.65 -4.24
N TYR A 77 10.94 8.45 -5.24
CA TYR A 77 12.25 8.52 -5.86
C TYR A 77 12.66 9.97 -6.12
N ASN A 78 13.90 10.34 -5.77
CA ASN A 78 14.40 11.72 -5.88
C ASN A 78 13.42 12.75 -5.27
N GLN A 79 12.92 12.49 -4.07
CA GLN A 79 11.97 13.35 -3.33
C GLN A 79 10.60 13.54 -4.02
N LYS A 80 10.30 12.78 -5.06
CA LYS A 80 9.02 12.82 -5.77
C LYS A 80 8.20 11.59 -5.45
N ILE A 81 6.93 11.81 -5.14
CA ILE A 81 5.95 10.74 -4.99
C ILE A 81 5.56 10.25 -6.39
N LEU A 82 5.74 8.96 -6.61
CA LEU A 82 5.28 8.24 -7.79
C LEU A 82 4.02 7.45 -7.42
N GLY A 83 2.88 7.93 -7.86
CA GLY A 83 1.62 7.23 -7.74
C GLY A 83 1.46 6.15 -8.81
N LYS A 84 0.21 5.84 -9.17
CA LYS A 84 -0.10 4.94 -10.28
C LYS A 84 0.19 5.63 -11.61
N PRO A 85 0.75 4.92 -12.60
CA PRO A 85 0.98 5.49 -13.92
C PRO A 85 -0.34 5.82 -14.63
N LYS A 86 -0.35 6.91 -15.38
CA LYS A 86 -1.53 7.39 -16.10
C LYS A 86 -1.84 6.57 -17.36
N ASN A 87 -0.80 6.02 -17.97
CA ASN A 87 -0.85 5.24 -19.21
C ASN A 87 0.43 4.39 -19.36
N ILE A 88 0.56 3.69 -20.46
CA ILE A 88 1.70 2.82 -20.79
C ILE A 88 3.02 3.62 -20.86
N ASP A 89 3.02 4.78 -21.49
CA ASP A 89 4.23 5.60 -21.64
C ASP A 89 4.71 6.11 -20.29
N ASP A 90 3.80 6.53 -19.41
CA ASP A 90 4.10 6.94 -18.04
C ASP A 90 4.65 5.77 -17.22
N SER A 91 4.06 4.58 -17.37
CA SER A 91 4.55 3.32 -16.80
C SER A 91 6.00 3.02 -17.21
N PHE A 92 6.28 3.11 -18.52
CA PHE A 92 7.63 2.91 -19.07
C PHE A 92 8.63 3.92 -18.48
N ASN A 93 8.28 5.19 -18.46
CA ASN A 93 9.13 6.26 -17.92
C ASN A 93 9.39 6.09 -16.42
N MET A 94 8.38 5.68 -15.65
CA MET A 94 8.56 5.37 -14.21
C MET A 94 9.58 4.24 -14.02
N LEU A 95 9.39 3.10 -14.67
CA LEU A 95 10.30 1.96 -14.55
C LEU A 95 11.71 2.28 -15.05
N LYS A 96 11.82 3.02 -16.14
CA LYS A 96 13.11 3.49 -16.66
C LYS A 96 13.84 4.39 -15.67
N SER A 97 13.12 5.27 -14.97
CA SER A 97 13.70 6.14 -13.94
C SER A 97 14.20 5.38 -12.71
N LEU A 98 13.56 4.26 -12.39
CA LEU A 98 13.90 3.40 -11.25
C LEU A 98 14.99 2.36 -11.59
N SER A 99 15.30 2.16 -12.86
CA SER A 99 16.29 1.17 -13.33
C SER A 99 17.68 1.40 -12.72
N GLY A 100 18.21 0.40 -12.01
CA GLY A 100 19.49 0.45 -11.34
C GLY A 100 19.54 1.40 -10.13
N GLN A 101 18.40 1.86 -9.64
CA GLN A 101 18.30 2.84 -8.56
C GLN A 101 17.70 2.23 -7.29
N THR A 102 17.94 2.91 -6.17
CA THR A 102 17.23 2.67 -4.90
C THR A 102 16.13 3.71 -4.73
N HIS A 103 14.95 3.24 -4.42
CA HIS A 103 13.78 4.07 -4.12
C HIS A 103 13.13 3.61 -2.80
N SER A 104 12.21 4.41 -2.27
CA SER A 104 11.48 4.09 -1.05
C SER A 104 10.02 3.78 -1.35
N VAL A 105 9.47 2.80 -0.64
CA VAL A 105 8.04 2.51 -0.60
C VAL A 105 7.51 2.85 0.77
N TYR A 106 6.52 3.72 0.83
CA TYR A 106 5.81 4.08 2.05
C TYR A 106 4.40 3.50 2.00
N THR A 107 3.99 2.85 3.08
CA THR A 107 2.59 2.46 3.27
C THR A 107 2.10 2.97 4.60
N GLY A 108 1.04 3.78 4.57
CA GLY A 108 0.27 4.17 5.74
C GLY A 108 -0.85 3.16 5.99
N VAL A 109 -1.13 2.92 7.26
CA VAL A 109 -2.27 2.10 7.71
C VAL A 109 -3.01 2.86 8.80
N SER A 110 -4.33 2.85 8.73
CA SER A 110 -5.19 3.43 9.77
C SER A 110 -6.24 2.42 10.21
N ILE A 111 -6.43 2.31 11.53
CA ILE A 111 -7.43 1.47 12.18
C ILE A 111 -8.38 2.42 12.92
N ASN A 112 -9.67 2.36 12.57
CA ASN A 112 -10.70 3.18 13.23
C ASN A 112 -11.87 2.31 13.70
N LYS A 113 -12.39 2.59 14.90
CA LYS A 113 -13.65 2.08 15.43
C LYS A 113 -14.36 3.19 16.18
N ILE A 114 -15.46 3.68 15.62
CA ILE A 114 -16.10 4.91 16.08
C ILE A 114 -16.71 4.73 17.49
N ASP A 115 -17.44 3.64 17.75
CA ASP A 115 -18.14 3.40 19.01
C ASP A 115 -17.20 3.28 20.23
N GLU A 116 -15.93 2.96 19.99
CA GLU A 116 -14.90 2.86 21.06
C GLU A 116 -13.89 4.02 21.02
N GLY A 117 -14.07 4.98 20.13
CA GLY A 117 -13.14 6.11 19.99
C GLY A 117 -11.75 5.70 19.54
N ILE A 118 -11.59 4.52 18.91
CA ILE A 118 -10.30 4.03 18.41
C ILE A 118 -9.97 4.72 17.11
N SER A 119 -8.81 5.36 17.07
CA SER A 119 -8.24 5.95 15.85
C SER A 119 -6.72 5.88 15.95
N GLU A 120 -6.13 4.88 15.31
CA GLU A 120 -4.69 4.66 15.30
C GLU A 120 -4.19 4.67 13.86
N THR A 121 -3.15 5.46 13.58
CA THR A 121 -2.55 5.58 12.26
C THR A 121 -1.03 5.51 12.37
N PHE A 122 -0.40 4.75 11.50
CA PHE A 122 1.05 4.57 11.43
C PHE A 122 1.49 4.37 9.99
N PHE A 123 2.80 4.39 9.74
CA PHE A 123 3.38 4.07 8.44
C PHE A 123 4.59 3.15 8.58
N GLU A 124 4.93 2.53 7.47
CA GLU A 124 6.16 1.74 7.29
C GLU A 124 6.90 2.22 6.04
N GLN A 125 8.23 2.24 6.11
CA GLN A 125 9.11 2.57 4.98
C GLN A 125 10.00 1.38 4.65
N THR A 126 10.18 1.12 3.35
CA THR A 126 11.09 0.08 2.85
C THR A 126 11.86 0.61 1.66
N HIS A 127 13.17 0.39 1.63
CA HIS A 127 14.01 0.69 0.48
C HIS A 127 14.09 -0.50 -0.46
N VAL A 128 13.91 -0.25 -1.74
CA VAL A 128 13.99 -1.26 -2.81
C VAL A 128 15.01 -0.81 -3.83
N THR A 129 15.97 -1.68 -4.15
CA THR A 129 16.98 -1.44 -5.18
C THR A 129 16.69 -2.33 -6.38
N PHE A 130 16.60 -1.75 -7.57
CA PHE A 130 16.45 -2.50 -8.81
C PHE A 130 17.79 -2.85 -9.45
N ASN A 131 17.84 -3.97 -10.14
CA ASN A 131 18.84 -4.24 -11.14
C ASN A 131 18.72 -3.22 -12.28
N LYS A 132 19.79 -3.07 -13.10
CA LYS A 132 19.69 -2.30 -14.33
C LYS A 132 18.76 -3.02 -15.29
N LEU A 133 17.67 -2.37 -15.71
CA LEU A 133 16.65 -2.90 -16.61
C LEU A 133 16.98 -2.49 -18.06
N THR A 134 16.73 -3.38 -19.01
CA THR A 134 16.72 -3.05 -20.43
C THR A 134 15.34 -2.51 -20.84
N ASP A 135 15.26 -1.89 -22.00
CA ASP A 135 13.99 -1.40 -22.54
C ASP A 135 13.06 -2.57 -22.92
N GLU A 136 13.64 -3.71 -23.29
CA GLU A 136 12.94 -4.97 -23.58
C GLU A 136 12.31 -5.54 -22.30
N ASP A 137 13.04 -5.56 -21.16
CA ASP A 137 12.50 -6.02 -19.87
C ASP A 137 11.30 -5.17 -19.44
N ILE A 138 11.42 -3.84 -19.58
CA ILE A 138 10.36 -2.91 -19.22
C ILE A 138 9.13 -3.11 -20.10
N SER A 139 9.33 -3.19 -21.40
CA SER A 139 8.25 -3.38 -22.38
C SER A 139 7.54 -4.71 -22.16
N TYR A 140 8.29 -5.80 -22.00
CA TYR A 140 7.75 -7.14 -21.72
C TYR A 140 6.88 -7.12 -20.45
N TYR A 141 7.38 -6.49 -19.39
CA TYR A 141 6.64 -6.43 -18.11
C TYR A 141 5.33 -5.64 -18.26
N ILE A 142 5.36 -4.48 -18.89
CA ILE A 142 4.16 -3.64 -19.07
C ILE A 142 3.11 -4.35 -19.92
N GLU A 143 3.52 -4.96 -21.03
CA GLU A 143 2.61 -5.65 -21.96
C GLU A 143 1.95 -6.87 -21.31
N THR A 144 2.72 -7.63 -20.53
CA THR A 144 2.26 -8.89 -19.91
C THR A 144 1.47 -8.66 -18.64
N TYR A 145 1.96 -7.79 -17.75
CA TYR A 145 1.44 -7.63 -16.38
C TYR A 145 0.56 -6.40 -16.18
N LYS A 146 0.55 -5.46 -17.12
CA LYS A 146 -0.30 -4.25 -17.12
C LYS A 146 -0.33 -3.53 -15.76
N PRO A 147 0.81 -3.06 -15.24
CA PRO A 147 0.96 -2.59 -13.85
C PRO A 147 0.34 -1.21 -13.58
N LEU A 148 -0.69 -0.80 -14.31
CA LEU A 148 -1.31 0.52 -14.22
C LEU A 148 -2.08 0.75 -12.90
N ASP A 149 -2.32 -0.32 -12.13
CA ASP A 149 -2.94 -0.27 -10.80
C ASP A 149 -1.94 -0.13 -9.64
N LYS A 150 -0.64 -0.05 -9.95
CA LYS A 150 0.44 -0.12 -8.96
C LYS A 150 1.21 1.20 -8.85
N ALA A 151 1.45 1.69 -7.62
CA ALA A 151 2.37 2.80 -7.38
C ALA A 151 3.78 2.45 -7.89
N GLY A 152 4.44 3.40 -8.57
CA GLY A 152 5.75 3.16 -9.18
C GLY A 152 5.74 2.16 -10.34
N SER A 153 4.55 1.71 -10.76
CA SER A 153 4.36 0.83 -11.92
C SER A 153 4.96 -0.58 -11.81
N TYR A 154 5.10 -1.15 -10.62
CA TYR A 154 5.59 -2.53 -10.46
C TYR A 154 4.92 -3.28 -9.30
N GLY A 155 4.97 -4.63 -9.37
CA GLY A 155 4.56 -5.51 -8.30
C GLY A 155 5.69 -6.46 -7.92
N ILE A 156 6.15 -6.39 -6.66
CA ILE A 156 7.29 -7.20 -6.19
C ILE A 156 6.97 -8.71 -6.12
N GLN A 157 5.71 -9.06 -6.10
CA GLN A 157 5.23 -10.45 -5.98
C GLN A 157 4.95 -11.14 -7.32
N ASP A 158 5.09 -10.43 -8.44
CA ASP A 158 4.94 -10.99 -9.79
C ASP A 158 6.31 -11.17 -10.47
N TRP A 159 6.35 -11.31 -11.80
CA TRP A 159 7.59 -11.48 -12.56
C TRP A 159 8.65 -10.41 -12.25
N PHE A 160 8.23 -9.21 -11.87
CA PHE A 160 9.15 -8.11 -11.55
C PHE A 160 10.11 -8.43 -10.40
N ALA A 161 9.83 -9.49 -9.63
CA ALA A 161 10.74 -9.98 -8.58
C ALA A 161 12.17 -10.25 -9.10
N VAL A 162 12.33 -10.68 -10.37
CA VAL A 162 13.66 -10.91 -10.96
C VAL A 162 14.44 -9.61 -11.24
N CYS A 163 13.74 -8.50 -11.26
CA CYS A 163 14.31 -7.17 -11.47
C CYS A 163 14.78 -6.51 -10.16
N VAL A 164 14.40 -7.07 -9.01
CA VAL A 164 14.75 -6.53 -7.69
C VAL A 164 16.09 -7.10 -7.24
N ASN A 165 17.04 -6.21 -6.95
CA ASN A 165 18.36 -6.56 -6.41
C ASN A 165 18.33 -6.75 -4.90
N ARG A 166 17.69 -5.81 -4.17
CA ARG A 166 17.72 -5.76 -2.71
C ARG A 166 16.47 -5.09 -2.14
N ILE A 167 16.09 -5.55 -0.96
CA ILE A 167 15.06 -4.93 -0.11
C ILE A 167 15.69 -4.68 1.26
N GLU A 168 15.53 -3.46 1.78
CA GLU A 168 15.85 -3.09 3.16
C GLU A 168 14.58 -2.64 3.87
N GLY A 169 14.02 -3.49 4.73
CA GLY A 169 12.76 -3.28 5.42
C GLY A 169 11.77 -4.43 5.23
N CYS A 170 10.50 -4.12 5.17
CA CYS A 170 9.41 -5.10 5.13
C CYS A 170 8.98 -5.40 3.69
N PHE A 171 9.11 -6.66 3.26
CA PHE A 171 8.62 -7.12 1.94
C PHE A 171 7.11 -6.87 1.76
N TYR A 172 6.32 -7.16 2.79
CA TYR A 172 4.87 -6.97 2.74
C TYR A 172 4.46 -5.49 2.68
N ASN A 173 5.30 -4.58 3.20
CA ASN A 173 5.12 -3.15 2.99
C ASN A 173 5.22 -2.80 1.50
N VAL A 174 6.16 -3.37 0.77
CA VAL A 174 6.31 -3.16 -0.68
C VAL A 174 5.11 -3.69 -1.46
N MET A 175 4.48 -4.77 -0.99
CA MET A 175 3.22 -5.28 -1.54
C MET A 175 2.02 -4.37 -1.25
N GLY A 176 2.17 -3.39 -0.34
CA GLY A 176 1.16 -2.38 -0.01
C GLY A 176 0.41 -2.57 1.31
N PHE A 177 0.93 -3.45 2.21
CA PHE A 177 0.39 -3.61 3.57
C PHE A 177 1.44 -4.22 4.52
N PRO A 178 1.97 -3.47 5.52
CA PRO A 178 3.02 -3.94 6.42
C PRO A 178 2.45 -4.85 7.51
N LEU A 179 2.28 -6.14 7.21
CA LEU A 179 1.60 -7.13 8.04
C LEU A 179 2.10 -7.19 9.49
N ALA A 180 3.43 -7.23 9.69
CA ALA A 180 4.00 -7.36 11.03
C ALA A 180 3.72 -6.11 11.89
N ALA A 181 3.88 -4.91 11.31
CA ALA A 181 3.55 -3.67 11.99
C ALA A 181 2.04 -3.59 12.27
N PHE A 182 1.19 -3.87 11.27
CA PHE A 182 -0.26 -3.93 11.46
C PHE A 182 -0.65 -4.86 12.60
N TYR A 183 -0.13 -6.08 12.61
CA TYR A 183 -0.48 -7.07 13.62
C TYR A 183 -0.05 -6.63 15.04
N SER A 184 1.10 -5.96 15.17
CA SER A 184 1.56 -5.40 16.44
C SER A 184 0.62 -4.32 16.99
N HIS A 185 0.08 -3.46 16.11
CA HIS A 185 -0.92 -2.46 16.47
C HIS A 185 -2.27 -3.08 16.79
N TYR A 186 -2.74 -3.99 15.93
CA TYR A 186 -4.02 -4.68 16.09
C TYR A 186 -4.11 -5.51 17.37
N LYS A 187 -3.01 -6.17 17.77
CA LYS A 187 -2.93 -6.97 19.01
C LYS A 187 -3.30 -6.21 20.28
N LYS A 188 -3.22 -4.89 20.30
CA LYS A 188 -3.62 -4.07 21.44
C LYS A 188 -5.12 -4.16 21.73
N TYR A 189 -5.92 -4.52 20.71
CA TYR A 189 -7.38 -4.54 20.74
C TYR A 189 -7.97 -5.94 20.79
N ILE A 190 -7.16 -6.98 20.59
CA ILE A 190 -7.57 -8.38 20.73
C ILE A 190 -6.88 -8.95 21.98
N LYS A 191 -7.69 -9.45 22.90
CA LYS A 191 -7.21 -10.11 24.13
C LYS A 191 -7.32 -11.63 23.99
#